data_fb45e09b4c883af622d9654d39e68932
#
_entry.id   fb45e09b4c883af622d9654d39e68932
#
_cell.length_a   1.000
_cell.length_b   1.000
_cell.length_c   1.000
_cell.angle_alpha   90.00
_cell.angle_beta   90.00
_cell.angle_gamma   90.00
#
_symmetry.space_group_name_H-M   'P 1'
#
loop_
_entity.id
_entity.type
_entity.pdbx_description
1 polymer ?
#
loop_
_entity_poly.entity_id
_entity_poly.type
_entity_poly.pdbx_seq_one_letter_code
_entity_poly.pdbx_strand_id
1 'polypeptide(L)'
;MFYDPRTDHKTAFSRNGFIGPIRLLTPQQAVFLTRHLHAFPKDRLRWEKSLAAFDPLSYEIASNPDLLDLVRDLIGEDVVLWGCSFVVKKPGEIHPWHCDAESCAPEGGFVSVWIGLLNTRKESGLCMIPGSHTYGISIQEAAARERIARNDRNDDVALRLAAARRPGAEIVQPEVSDGDAVLFDGRIWHGSRNDLSDTPRAALLLQYARADLRCRVPELFEWPFRFNEQKRPPVIVVSGQGDHDKNELVAAPNLREANPLGTCVHYIDPNSRCPDGTSFMPVHCFQGYTDNVDYLECHYSVLMPGASPHLPHKHVDEEILVVMSGAAELVIANSPRDPNPRIMPAPAGSAAYYPPFQHHTIRNVSSEPVRYAMLRWKSPAISAEKHLPTRFVRSEWLQAEPRRPVAMHALFEGPSAFLGKLHGHVTRITPAGGYAAHRDEHDVSIFLVEGEIAILGKRIVAPTVVFIPAGHLHDMKAVGAQPAKYMVWEFHRTEPTHAHDQISVSAQEPDEILAQ
;
A
#
# COMPACT_ATOMS: atom_id res chain seq x y z
N MET A 1 -0.92 16.07 -11.35
CA MET A 1 -0.65 17.23 -10.46
C MET A 1 -0.62 16.67 -9.07
N PHE A 2 0.56 16.57 -8.45
CA PHE A 2 0.72 15.98 -7.13
C PHE A 2 0.03 16.84 -6.07
N TYR A 3 -0.40 16.23 -4.97
CA TYR A 3 -0.83 16.90 -3.76
C TYR A 3 0.04 18.15 -3.51
N ASP A 4 -0.55 19.34 -3.58
CA ASP A 4 0.13 20.58 -3.17
C ASP A 4 -0.27 20.87 -1.72
N PRO A 5 0.63 20.69 -0.75
CA PRO A 5 0.35 20.95 0.66
C PRO A 5 0.05 22.44 0.94
N ARG A 6 0.27 23.33 -0.05
CA ARG A 6 -0.11 24.75 0.02
C ARG A 6 -1.58 24.98 -0.36
N THR A 7 -2.27 24.00 -0.93
CA THR A 7 -3.70 24.11 -1.22
C THR A 7 -4.46 23.86 0.08
N ASP A 8 -5.24 24.82 0.50
CA ASP A 8 -6.17 24.66 1.61
C ASP A 8 -7.33 23.75 1.15
N HIS A 9 -7.09 22.42 1.31
CA HIS A 9 -8.05 21.39 0.91
C HIS A 9 -9.38 21.53 1.65
N LYS A 10 -9.35 21.96 2.91
CA LYS A 10 -10.55 22.14 3.73
C LYS A 10 -11.43 23.24 3.19
N THR A 11 -10.85 24.39 2.85
CA THR A 11 -11.58 25.50 2.22
C THR A 11 -12.09 25.12 0.83
N ALA A 12 -11.28 24.45 0.02
CA ALA A 12 -11.69 24.00 -1.32
C ALA A 12 -12.85 22.99 -1.24
N PHE A 13 -12.77 22.00 -0.33
CA PHE A 13 -13.82 21.02 -0.09
C PHE A 13 -15.10 21.67 0.41
N SER A 14 -15.02 22.56 1.40
CA SER A 14 -16.18 23.28 1.93
C SER A 14 -16.89 24.12 0.86
N ARG A 15 -16.15 24.72 -0.06
CA ARG A 15 -16.69 25.55 -1.13
C ARG A 15 -17.26 24.75 -2.29
N ASN A 16 -16.51 23.76 -2.77
CA ASN A 16 -16.83 23.05 -4.00
C ASN A 16 -17.55 21.71 -3.75
N GLY A 17 -17.38 21.11 -2.56
CA GLY A 17 -17.87 19.77 -2.22
C GLY A 17 -16.93 18.66 -2.66
N PHE A 18 -15.77 18.98 -3.24
CA PHE A 18 -14.76 18.00 -3.63
C PHE A 18 -13.36 18.60 -3.73
N ILE A 19 -12.36 17.74 -3.69
CA ILE A 19 -10.94 18.04 -3.93
C ILE A 19 -10.33 16.94 -4.82
N GLY A 20 -9.28 17.30 -5.52
CA GLY A 20 -8.57 16.39 -6.43
C GLY A 20 -8.56 16.94 -7.88
N PRO A 21 -7.94 16.16 -8.80
CA PRO A 21 -7.35 14.82 -8.59
C PRO A 21 -6.07 14.88 -7.75
N ILE A 22 -5.88 13.81 -6.95
CA ILE A 22 -4.72 13.60 -6.08
C ILE A 22 -4.14 12.23 -6.40
N ARG A 23 -2.81 12.14 -6.63
CA ARG A 23 -2.15 10.86 -6.88
C ARG A 23 -2.10 10.04 -5.59
N LEU A 24 -2.76 8.86 -5.57
CA LEU A 24 -2.71 7.88 -4.48
C LEU A 24 -1.94 6.62 -4.86
N LEU A 25 -2.08 6.16 -6.10
CA LEU A 25 -1.44 4.93 -6.59
C LEU A 25 -0.58 5.26 -7.81
N THR A 26 0.46 4.47 -8.02
CA THR A 26 1.13 4.47 -9.33
C THR A 26 0.23 3.78 -10.37
N PRO A 27 0.40 4.04 -11.67
CA PRO A 27 -0.35 3.32 -12.71
C PRO A 27 -0.18 1.80 -12.62
N GLN A 28 1.00 1.31 -12.24
CA GLN A 28 1.28 -0.11 -12.06
C GLN A 28 0.52 -0.72 -10.89
N GLN A 29 0.44 0.00 -9.75
CA GLN A 29 -0.38 -0.40 -8.60
C GLN A 29 -1.87 -0.43 -8.97
N ALA A 30 -2.36 0.52 -9.76
CA ALA A 30 -3.73 0.55 -10.25
C ALA A 30 -4.04 -0.67 -11.15
N VAL A 31 -3.13 -1.04 -12.06
CA VAL A 31 -3.26 -2.24 -12.91
C VAL A 31 -3.25 -3.51 -12.05
N PHE A 32 -2.31 -3.63 -11.10
CA PHE A 32 -2.24 -4.78 -10.19
C PHE A 32 -3.55 -4.94 -9.40
N LEU A 33 -4.00 -3.86 -8.78
CA LEU A 33 -5.25 -3.83 -8.01
C LEU A 33 -6.46 -4.21 -8.86
N THR A 34 -6.53 -3.71 -10.10
CA THR A 34 -7.60 -4.07 -11.03
C THR A 34 -7.65 -5.57 -11.26
N ARG A 35 -6.51 -6.22 -11.52
CA ARG A 35 -6.43 -7.68 -11.71
C ARG A 35 -6.86 -8.45 -10.47
N HIS A 36 -6.36 -8.04 -9.30
CA HIS A 36 -6.73 -8.63 -8.02
C HIS A 36 -8.24 -8.56 -7.78
N LEU A 37 -8.85 -7.38 -7.95
CA LEU A 37 -10.26 -7.16 -7.71
C LEU A 37 -11.18 -7.85 -8.72
N HIS A 38 -10.73 -8.05 -9.96
CA HIS A 38 -11.45 -8.88 -10.92
C HIS A 38 -11.49 -10.35 -10.51
N ALA A 39 -10.43 -10.86 -9.90
CA ALA A 39 -10.32 -12.24 -9.43
C ALA A 39 -10.98 -12.47 -8.05
N PHE A 40 -11.32 -11.41 -7.32
CA PHE A 40 -11.88 -11.52 -5.98
C PHE A 40 -13.26 -12.20 -5.99
N PRO A 41 -13.50 -13.25 -5.15
CA PRO A 41 -14.75 -13.97 -5.09
C PRO A 41 -15.85 -13.13 -4.43
N LYS A 42 -16.82 -12.68 -5.24
CA LYS A 42 -17.89 -11.77 -4.81
C LYS A 42 -18.91 -12.42 -3.86
N ASP A 43 -19.01 -13.73 -3.85
CA ASP A 43 -19.85 -14.51 -2.92
C ASP A 43 -19.40 -14.42 -1.46
N ARG A 44 -18.16 -13.98 -1.20
CA ARG A 44 -17.67 -13.67 0.15
C ARG A 44 -18.26 -12.40 0.74
N LEU A 45 -18.81 -11.51 -0.06
CA LEU A 45 -19.31 -10.21 0.40
C LEU A 45 -20.66 -10.35 1.11
N ARG A 46 -20.78 -9.83 2.33
CA ARG A 46 -22.06 -9.71 3.03
C ARG A 46 -22.97 -8.62 2.42
N TRP A 47 -22.36 -7.66 1.77
CA TRP A 47 -23.00 -6.55 1.09
C TRP A 47 -22.09 -6.07 -0.04
N GLU A 48 -22.65 -5.58 -1.13
CA GLU A 48 -21.89 -5.18 -2.34
C GLU A 48 -20.78 -4.14 -2.12
N LYS A 49 -20.92 -3.32 -1.04
CA LYS A 49 -19.94 -2.31 -0.66
C LYS A 49 -19.07 -2.74 0.53
N SER A 50 -19.01 -4.01 0.88
CA SER A 50 -18.23 -4.49 2.03
C SER A 50 -16.83 -5.02 1.67
N LEU A 51 -16.32 -4.70 0.49
CA LEU A 51 -15.09 -5.30 -0.03
C LEU A 51 -13.92 -5.18 0.96
N ALA A 52 -13.65 -3.99 1.52
CA ALA A 52 -12.54 -3.80 2.45
C ALA A 52 -12.68 -4.55 3.80
N ALA A 53 -13.87 -5.09 4.12
CA ALA A 53 -14.05 -5.93 5.30
C ALA A 53 -13.64 -7.40 5.04
N PHE A 54 -13.40 -7.78 3.80
CA PHE A 54 -13.08 -9.16 3.39
C PHE A 54 -11.83 -9.27 2.53
N ASP A 55 -11.37 -8.17 1.95
CA ASP A 55 -10.16 -8.10 1.13
C ASP A 55 -9.08 -7.25 1.80
N PRO A 56 -7.99 -7.88 2.30
CA PRO A 56 -6.90 -7.17 2.98
C PRO A 56 -6.25 -6.08 2.14
N LEU A 57 -6.11 -6.28 0.83
CA LEU A 57 -5.49 -5.29 -0.06
C LEU A 57 -6.36 -4.04 -0.22
N SER A 58 -7.68 -4.22 -0.36
CA SER A 58 -8.62 -3.09 -0.38
C SER A 58 -8.63 -2.33 0.94
N TYR A 59 -8.52 -3.05 2.08
CA TYR A 59 -8.40 -2.42 3.39
C TYR A 59 -7.09 -1.63 3.51
N GLU A 60 -5.97 -2.17 3.04
CA GLU A 60 -4.67 -1.48 3.06
C GLU A 60 -4.72 -0.14 2.33
N ILE A 61 -5.35 -0.11 1.14
CA ILE A 61 -5.53 1.14 0.39
C ILE A 61 -6.45 2.10 1.15
N ALA A 62 -7.55 1.61 1.72
CA ALA A 62 -8.48 2.43 2.48
C ALA A 62 -7.90 2.93 3.82
N SER A 63 -6.94 2.24 4.40
CA SER A 63 -6.23 2.63 5.63
C SER A 63 -4.90 3.33 5.37
N ASN A 64 -4.59 3.68 4.11
CA ASN A 64 -3.37 4.41 3.76
C ASN A 64 -3.26 5.70 4.57
N PRO A 65 -2.14 5.95 5.29
CA PRO A 65 -2.00 7.10 6.18
C PRO A 65 -2.16 8.45 5.50
N ASP A 66 -1.62 8.63 4.29
CA ASP A 66 -1.73 9.89 3.56
C ASP A 66 -3.19 10.17 3.15
N LEU A 67 -3.94 9.13 2.81
CA LEU A 67 -5.36 9.24 2.53
C LEU A 67 -6.17 9.53 3.80
N LEU A 68 -5.87 8.85 4.90
CA LEU A 68 -6.56 9.08 6.18
C LEU A 68 -6.26 10.45 6.75
N ASP A 69 -5.06 11.01 6.57
CA ASP A 69 -4.75 12.39 6.95
C ASP A 69 -5.69 13.36 6.24
N LEU A 70 -5.89 13.21 4.92
CA LEU A 70 -6.84 14.02 4.17
C LEU A 70 -8.28 13.83 4.65
N VAL A 71 -8.71 12.60 4.88
CA VAL A 71 -10.08 12.32 5.35
C VAL A 71 -10.32 12.92 6.73
N ARG A 72 -9.36 12.80 7.67
CA ARG A 72 -9.44 13.40 9.01
C ARG A 72 -9.55 14.92 8.95
N ASP A 73 -8.77 15.55 8.09
CA ASP A 73 -8.85 16.99 7.88
C ASP A 73 -10.25 17.46 7.44
N LEU A 74 -10.98 16.61 6.70
CA LEU A 74 -12.30 16.92 6.17
C LEU A 74 -13.45 16.63 7.13
N ILE A 75 -13.40 15.52 7.89
CA ILE A 75 -14.52 15.06 8.71
C ILE A 75 -14.18 14.80 10.20
N GLY A 76 -12.94 14.99 10.65
CA GLY A 76 -12.53 14.85 12.05
C GLY A 76 -11.77 13.55 12.32
N GLU A 77 -11.30 13.38 13.57
CA GLU A 77 -10.36 12.33 13.96
C GLU A 77 -10.96 10.91 14.02
N ASP A 78 -12.22 10.80 14.45
CA ASP A 78 -12.91 9.52 14.61
C ASP A 78 -13.60 9.13 13.31
N VAL A 79 -12.94 8.26 12.54
CA VAL A 79 -13.36 7.91 11.18
C VAL A 79 -13.60 6.41 11.06
N VAL A 80 -14.70 6.07 10.43
CA VAL A 80 -15.04 4.70 10.04
C VAL A 80 -15.11 4.56 8.52
N LEU A 81 -14.67 3.40 8.04
CA LEU A 81 -14.86 2.95 6.65
C LEU A 81 -16.10 2.06 6.62
N TRP A 82 -17.15 2.49 5.91
CA TRP A 82 -18.41 1.76 5.83
C TRP A 82 -18.72 1.21 4.44
N GLY A 83 -18.02 1.69 3.42
CA GLY A 83 -18.19 1.24 2.05
C GLY A 83 -16.87 1.13 1.29
N CYS A 84 -16.73 0.03 0.56
CA CYS A 84 -15.67 -0.18 -0.41
C CYS A 84 -16.22 -1.02 -1.57
N SER A 85 -16.11 -0.50 -2.80
CA SER A 85 -16.67 -1.16 -3.98
C SER A 85 -15.73 -1.08 -5.17
N PHE A 86 -15.55 -2.20 -5.86
CA PHE A 86 -14.91 -2.23 -7.17
C PHE A 86 -15.96 -1.99 -8.26
N VAL A 87 -15.86 -0.86 -8.95
CA VAL A 87 -16.86 -0.38 -9.91
C VAL A 87 -16.31 -0.47 -11.31
N VAL A 88 -16.90 -1.37 -12.12
CA VAL A 88 -16.57 -1.52 -13.55
C VAL A 88 -17.73 -0.99 -14.38
N LYS A 89 -17.41 -0.20 -15.40
CA LYS A 89 -18.38 0.29 -16.39
C LYS A 89 -17.97 -0.10 -17.79
N LYS A 90 -18.91 -0.70 -18.51
CA LYS A 90 -18.76 -1.03 -19.94
C LYS A 90 -18.81 0.26 -20.78
N PRO A 91 -18.34 0.20 -22.04
CA PRO A 91 -18.52 1.28 -23.00
C PRO A 91 -19.98 1.74 -23.09
N GLY A 92 -20.20 3.05 -23.05
CA GLY A 92 -21.54 3.66 -23.11
C GLY A 92 -22.37 3.56 -21.82
N GLU A 93 -21.84 2.94 -20.77
CA GLU A 93 -22.59 2.77 -19.53
C GLU A 93 -22.54 4.04 -18.66
N ILE A 94 -23.71 4.50 -18.24
CA ILE A 94 -23.88 5.70 -17.41
C ILE A 94 -24.35 5.29 -16.01
N HIS A 95 -23.81 5.95 -14.98
CA HIS A 95 -24.41 5.98 -13.66
C HIS A 95 -25.18 7.30 -13.51
N PRO A 96 -26.52 7.25 -13.39
CA PRO A 96 -27.34 8.47 -13.34
C PRO A 96 -26.94 9.39 -12.19
N TRP A 97 -27.22 10.66 -12.34
CA TRP A 97 -26.98 11.67 -11.30
C TRP A 97 -27.65 11.31 -9.97
N HIS A 98 -26.89 11.41 -8.87
CA HIS A 98 -27.30 11.02 -7.53
C HIS A 98 -26.46 11.73 -6.44
N CYS A 99 -26.82 11.50 -5.19
CA CYS A 99 -26.01 11.74 -4.00
C CYS A 99 -25.80 10.44 -3.25
N ASP A 100 -24.69 10.29 -2.56
CA ASP A 100 -24.36 9.09 -1.76
C ASP A 100 -24.85 9.20 -0.30
N ALA A 101 -24.99 10.42 0.21
CA ALA A 101 -25.16 10.67 1.65
C ALA A 101 -26.48 10.18 2.24
N GLU A 102 -27.52 10.00 1.42
CA GLU A 102 -28.82 9.56 1.92
C GLU A 102 -28.78 8.17 2.57
N SER A 103 -27.84 7.33 2.13
CA SER A 103 -27.67 6.00 2.72
C SER A 103 -26.90 6.01 4.04
N CYS A 104 -26.27 7.14 4.41
CA CYS A 104 -25.43 7.22 5.60
C CYS A 104 -25.67 8.49 6.41
N ALA A 105 -25.31 9.65 5.87
CA ALA A 105 -25.22 10.90 6.61
C ALA A 105 -25.78 12.08 5.78
N PRO A 106 -27.11 12.25 5.72
CA PRO A 106 -27.74 13.34 4.97
C PRO A 106 -27.34 14.73 5.49
N GLU A 107 -26.98 14.86 6.76
CA GLU A 107 -26.51 16.11 7.39
C GLU A 107 -25.04 16.43 7.14
N GLY A 108 -24.25 15.50 6.57
CA GLY A 108 -22.81 15.63 6.32
C GLY A 108 -21.96 14.78 7.24
N GLY A 109 -20.63 14.97 7.20
CA GLY A 109 -19.68 14.13 7.92
C GLY A 109 -19.39 12.79 7.21
N PHE A 110 -19.52 12.81 5.89
CA PHE A 110 -19.35 11.66 5.01
C PHE A 110 -18.50 12.05 3.80
N VAL A 111 -17.50 11.24 3.48
CA VAL A 111 -16.60 11.45 2.35
C VAL A 111 -16.50 10.19 1.51
N SER A 112 -16.74 10.35 0.22
CA SER A 112 -16.44 9.33 -0.79
C SER A 112 -15.10 9.63 -1.44
N VAL A 113 -14.29 8.58 -1.66
CA VAL A 113 -13.02 8.64 -2.38
C VAL A 113 -13.11 7.72 -3.60
N TRP A 114 -13.07 8.32 -4.77
CA TRP A 114 -13.13 7.60 -6.03
C TRP A 114 -11.74 7.55 -6.65
N ILE A 115 -11.15 6.35 -6.76
CA ILE A 115 -9.81 6.11 -7.26
C ILE A 115 -9.90 5.50 -8.65
N GLY A 116 -9.34 6.16 -9.66
CA GLY A 116 -9.23 5.61 -11.00
C GLY A 116 -8.25 4.44 -11.05
N LEU A 117 -8.64 3.31 -11.66
CA LEU A 117 -7.81 2.11 -11.73
C LEU A 117 -7.46 1.67 -13.14
N LEU A 118 -8.39 1.79 -14.07
CA LEU A 118 -8.20 1.35 -15.45
C LEU A 118 -9.01 2.20 -16.41
N ASN A 119 -8.34 2.71 -17.45
CA ASN A 119 -8.94 3.54 -18.51
C ASN A 119 -9.71 4.74 -17.98
N THR A 120 -9.27 5.32 -16.85
CA THR A 120 -9.87 6.52 -16.28
C THR A 120 -9.28 7.76 -16.94
N ARG A 121 -10.16 8.62 -17.38
CA ARG A 121 -9.86 9.92 -17.97
C ARG A 121 -11.12 10.77 -17.96
N LYS A 122 -11.08 11.98 -18.49
CA LYS A 122 -12.22 12.90 -18.47
C LYS A 122 -13.51 12.28 -19.06
N GLU A 123 -13.39 11.56 -20.18
CA GLU A 123 -14.51 10.94 -20.90
C GLU A 123 -15.07 9.69 -20.21
N SER A 124 -14.36 9.14 -19.23
CA SER A 124 -14.77 7.93 -18.50
C SER A 124 -14.82 8.13 -16.98
N GLY A 125 -14.89 9.38 -16.53
CA GLY A 125 -14.78 9.76 -15.12
C GLY A 125 -16.10 10.18 -14.48
N LEU A 126 -15.93 10.96 -13.42
CA LEU A 126 -17.02 11.57 -12.66
C LEU A 126 -17.47 12.89 -13.30
N CYS A 127 -18.78 13.17 -13.17
CA CYS A 127 -19.38 14.45 -13.44
C CYS A 127 -19.93 14.99 -12.12
N MET A 128 -19.68 16.26 -11.80
CA MET A 128 -20.06 16.86 -10.52
C MET A 128 -20.62 18.28 -10.71
N ILE A 129 -21.51 18.69 -9.81
CA ILE A 129 -21.97 20.08 -9.73
C ILE A 129 -21.37 20.72 -8.48
N PRO A 130 -20.33 21.58 -8.62
CA PRO A 130 -19.67 22.23 -7.50
C PRO A 130 -20.63 23.00 -6.60
N GLY A 131 -20.48 22.83 -5.27
CA GLY A 131 -21.30 23.51 -4.28
C GLY A 131 -22.69 22.91 -4.07
N SER A 132 -23.11 21.90 -4.84
CA SER A 132 -24.44 21.28 -4.72
C SER A 132 -24.68 20.56 -3.39
N HIS A 133 -23.61 20.18 -2.67
CA HIS A 133 -23.68 19.63 -1.31
C HIS A 133 -24.31 20.60 -0.29
N THR A 134 -24.40 21.90 -0.61
CA THR A 134 -25.02 22.94 0.22
C THR A 134 -26.49 23.23 -0.14
N TYR A 135 -27.07 22.53 -1.14
CA TYR A 135 -28.43 22.81 -1.59
C TYR A 135 -29.54 22.42 -0.61
N GLY A 136 -29.22 21.64 0.42
CA GLY A 136 -30.18 21.14 1.41
C GLY A 136 -31.21 20.16 0.87
N ILE A 137 -30.98 19.64 -0.33
CA ILE A 137 -31.82 18.66 -1.00
C ILE A 137 -30.95 17.78 -1.90
N SER A 138 -31.26 16.50 -1.98
CA SER A 138 -30.62 15.61 -2.94
C SER A 138 -31.18 15.80 -4.36
N ILE A 139 -30.40 15.40 -5.37
CA ILE A 139 -30.92 15.40 -6.73
C ILE A 139 -32.03 14.35 -6.90
N GLN A 140 -32.00 13.24 -6.14
CA GLN A 140 -33.05 12.23 -6.15
C GLN A 140 -34.38 12.82 -5.68
N GLU A 141 -34.37 13.57 -4.58
CA GLU A 141 -35.56 14.28 -4.09
C GLU A 141 -36.03 15.37 -5.05
N ALA A 142 -35.09 16.19 -5.56
CA ALA A 142 -35.42 17.25 -6.52
C ALA A 142 -36.07 16.69 -7.80
N ALA A 143 -35.54 15.59 -8.32
CA ALA A 143 -36.09 14.89 -9.49
C ALA A 143 -37.46 14.25 -9.19
N ALA A 144 -37.62 13.64 -8.01
CA ALA A 144 -38.90 13.02 -7.61
C ALA A 144 -40.02 14.05 -7.48
N ARG A 145 -39.74 15.26 -6.97
CA ARG A 145 -40.73 16.36 -6.92
C ARG A 145 -41.25 16.76 -8.31
N GLU A 146 -40.44 16.60 -9.36
CA GLU A 146 -40.81 16.84 -10.74
C GLU A 146 -41.20 15.55 -11.49
N ARG A 147 -41.31 14.41 -10.81
CA ARG A 147 -41.64 13.08 -11.40
C ARG A 147 -40.66 12.62 -12.47
N ILE A 148 -39.39 12.96 -12.33
CA ILE A 148 -38.31 12.55 -13.23
C ILE A 148 -37.77 11.20 -12.73
N ALA A 149 -37.81 10.17 -13.59
CA ALA A 149 -37.31 8.84 -13.26
C ALA A 149 -35.76 8.82 -13.18
N ARG A 150 -35.22 7.81 -12.51
CA ARG A 150 -33.77 7.67 -12.30
C ARG A 150 -32.97 7.74 -13.59
N ASN A 151 -33.40 6.97 -14.60
CA ASN A 151 -32.66 6.87 -15.87
C ASN A 151 -32.79 8.13 -16.74
N ASP A 152 -33.73 9.01 -16.43
CA ASP A 152 -33.93 10.30 -17.13
C ASP A 152 -33.11 11.43 -16.52
N ARG A 153 -32.40 11.19 -15.44
CA ARG A 153 -31.50 12.17 -14.79
C ARG A 153 -30.19 12.28 -15.56
N ASN A 154 -30.27 12.85 -16.75
CA ASN A 154 -29.12 13.20 -17.58
C ASN A 154 -28.52 14.57 -17.18
N ASP A 155 -27.48 15.01 -17.89
CA ASP A 155 -26.76 16.25 -17.61
C ASP A 155 -27.68 17.49 -17.72
N ASP A 156 -28.55 17.55 -18.70
CA ASP A 156 -29.47 18.69 -18.91
C ASP A 156 -30.46 18.82 -17.74
N VAL A 157 -30.99 17.69 -17.29
CA VAL A 157 -31.88 17.64 -16.11
C VAL A 157 -31.14 18.05 -14.85
N ALA A 158 -29.93 17.49 -14.63
CA ALA A 158 -29.12 17.81 -13.45
C ALA A 158 -28.77 19.29 -13.41
N LEU A 159 -28.33 19.85 -14.54
CA LEU A 159 -27.98 21.27 -14.65
C LEU A 159 -29.19 22.17 -14.45
N ARG A 160 -30.34 21.85 -15.05
CA ARG A 160 -31.59 22.62 -14.89
C ARG A 160 -32.06 22.61 -13.42
N LEU A 161 -32.07 21.46 -12.77
CA LEU A 161 -32.45 21.35 -11.36
C LEU A 161 -31.47 22.11 -10.45
N ALA A 162 -30.16 22.09 -10.77
CA ALA A 162 -29.14 22.82 -10.04
C ALA A 162 -29.25 24.34 -10.23
N ALA A 163 -29.50 24.79 -11.47
CA ALA A 163 -29.67 26.20 -11.80
C ALA A 163 -30.88 26.83 -11.08
N ALA A 164 -31.94 26.03 -10.85
CA ALA A 164 -33.09 26.46 -10.04
C ALA A 164 -32.73 26.65 -8.54
N ARG A 165 -31.60 26.13 -8.05
CA ARG A 165 -31.09 26.30 -6.68
C ARG A 165 -30.03 27.40 -6.61
N ARG A 166 -29.14 27.39 -7.59
CA ARG A 166 -28.04 28.36 -7.68
C ARG A 166 -27.88 28.77 -9.15
N PRO A 167 -28.23 30.02 -9.49
CA PRO A 167 -27.96 30.56 -10.83
C PRO A 167 -26.46 30.44 -11.16
N GLY A 168 -26.16 30.03 -12.40
CA GLY A 168 -24.78 29.82 -12.84
C GLY A 168 -24.17 28.48 -12.40
N ALA A 169 -24.98 27.53 -11.94
CA ALA A 169 -24.49 26.16 -11.71
C ALA A 169 -23.93 25.56 -13.01
N GLU A 170 -22.85 24.85 -12.91
CA GLU A 170 -22.16 24.20 -14.04
C GLU A 170 -21.80 22.75 -13.71
N ILE A 171 -21.60 21.94 -14.74
CA ILE A 171 -21.09 20.59 -14.60
C ILE A 171 -19.59 20.63 -14.82
N VAL A 172 -18.84 20.10 -13.86
CA VAL A 172 -17.39 19.88 -13.99
C VAL A 172 -17.07 18.40 -14.10
N GLN A 173 -16.03 18.09 -14.84
CA GLN A 173 -15.49 16.74 -14.99
C GLN A 173 -14.01 16.76 -14.56
N PRO A 174 -13.68 16.32 -13.34
CA PRO A 174 -12.30 16.21 -12.92
C PRO A 174 -11.53 15.27 -13.86
N GLU A 175 -10.35 15.68 -14.28
CA GLU A 175 -9.48 14.87 -15.15
C GLU A 175 -8.68 13.90 -14.29
N VAL A 176 -9.26 12.71 -14.02
CA VAL A 176 -8.70 11.68 -13.17
C VAL A 176 -8.02 10.63 -14.05
N SER A 177 -6.70 10.45 -13.87
CA SER A 177 -5.94 9.39 -14.50
C SER A 177 -5.89 8.13 -13.63
N ASP A 178 -5.47 6.99 -14.20
CA ASP A 178 -5.28 5.75 -13.44
C ASP A 178 -4.28 5.97 -12.28
N GLY A 179 -4.73 5.67 -11.07
CA GLY A 179 -4.03 5.91 -9.82
C GLY A 179 -4.33 7.26 -9.15
N ASP A 180 -5.06 8.17 -9.80
CA ASP A 180 -5.53 9.40 -9.17
C ASP A 180 -6.86 9.20 -8.44
N ALA A 181 -7.12 10.03 -7.45
CA ALA A 181 -8.36 10.03 -6.68
C ALA A 181 -9.02 11.40 -6.61
N VAL A 182 -10.34 11.39 -6.50
CA VAL A 182 -11.16 12.56 -6.12
C VAL A 182 -11.87 12.22 -4.81
N LEU A 183 -11.75 13.12 -3.82
CA LEU A 183 -12.46 13.04 -2.55
C LEU A 183 -13.65 14.00 -2.63
N PHE A 184 -14.83 13.54 -2.27
CA PHE A 184 -16.03 14.38 -2.36
C PHE A 184 -17.03 14.14 -1.21
N ASP A 185 -17.77 15.19 -0.87
CA ASP A 185 -18.88 15.11 0.08
C ASP A 185 -19.99 14.26 -0.54
N GLY A 186 -20.49 13.26 0.19
CA GLY A 186 -21.54 12.38 -0.31
C GLY A 186 -22.82 13.08 -0.73
N ARG A 187 -23.06 14.33 -0.26
CA ARG A 187 -24.20 15.17 -0.64
C ARG A 187 -24.03 15.88 -1.99
N ILE A 188 -22.82 15.85 -2.59
CA ILE A 188 -22.61 16.49 -3.90
C ILE A 188 -23.44 15.78 -4.97
N TRP A 189 -24.06 16.54 -5.84
CA TRP A 189 -24.73 15.99 -6.99
C TRP A 189 -23.69 15.54 -8.01
N HIS A 190 -23.65 14.24 -8.28
CA HIS A 190 -22.67 13.66 -9.17
C HIS A 190 -23.24 12.50 -9.98
N GLY A 191 -22.56 12.17 -11.04
CA GLY A 191 -22.77 11.01 -11.88
C GLY A 191 -21.46 10.49 -12.43
N SER A 192 -21.48 9.38 -13.13
CA SER A 192 -20.31 8.90 -13.84
C SER A 192 -20.71 8.23 -15.16
N ARG A 193 -19.80 8.28 -16.13
CA ARG A 193 -20.02 7.68 -17.45
C ARG A 193 -18.75 6.98 -17.94
N ASN A 194 -18.92 6.16 -18.96
CA ASN A 194 -17.82 5.65 -19.76
C ASN A 194 -18.17 5.90 -21.23
N ASP A 195 -17.73 7.04 -21.75
CA ASP A 195 -17.96 7.44 -23.14
C ASP A 195 -16.89 6.86 -24.10
N LEU A 196 -15.98 5.99 -23.60
CA LEU A 196 -15.02 5.27 -24.42
C LEU A 196 -15.76 4.23 -25.27
N SER A 197 -15.37 4.12 -26.55
CA SER A 197 -16.11 3.33 -27.53
C SER A 197 -15.93 1.82 -27.38
N ASP A 198 -14.82 1.36 -26.80
CA ASP A 198 -14.36 -0.03 -26.89
C ASP A 198 -13.76 -0.61 -25.61
N THR A 199 -13.50 0.19 -24.60
CA THR A 199 -12.79 -0.25 -23.39
C THR A 199 -13.59 -0.07 -22.11
N PRO A 200 -13.65 -1.09 -21.22
CA PRO A 200 -14.23 -0.92 -19.90
C PRO A 200 -13.36 0.01 -19.06
N ARG A 201 -14.01 0.74 -18.14
CA ARG A 201 -13.37 1.56 -17.13
C ARG A 201 -13.55 0.93 -15.76
N ALA A 202 -12.50 0.91 -14.94
CA ALA A 202 -12.58 0.44 -13.56
C ALA A 202 -12.14 1.52 -12.56
N ALA A 203 -12.77 1.52 -11.40
CA ALA A 203 -12.46 2.39 -10.27
C ALA A 203 -12.71 1.68 -8.93
N LEU A 204 -12.02 2.11 -7.88
CA LEU A 204 -12.30 1.74 -6.50
C LEU A 204 -13.00 2.92 -5.82
N LEU A 205 -14.15 2.65 -5.22
CA LEU A 205 -14.89 3.64 -4.43
C LEU A 205 -14.75 3.26 -2.94
N LEU A 206 -14.17 4.16 -2.15
CA LEU A 206 -14.09 4.07 -0.69
C LEU A 206 -15.04 5.08 -0.07
N GLN A 207 -15.74 4.70 1.00
CA GLN A 207 -16.74 5.55 1.64
C GLN A 207 -16.49 5.61 3.15
N TYR A 208 -16.13 6.80 3.63
CA TYR A 208 -15.84 7.10 5.02
C TYR A 208 -16.97 7.91 5.65
N ALA A 209 -17.14 7.74 6.95
CA ALA A 209 -18.05 8.56 7.75
C ALA A 209 -17.41 8.90 9.10
N ARG A 210 -17.89 9.96 9.74
CA ARG A 210 -17.62 10.16 11.16
C ARG A 210 -18.18 8.99 11.97
N ALA A 211 -17.46 8.56 12.98
CA ALA A 211 -17.82 7.39 13.78
C ALA A 211 -19.14 7.53 14.55
N ASP A 212 -19.56 8.77 14.89
CA ASP A 212 -20.81 9.10 15.56
C ASP A 212 -22.07 9.04 14.67
N LEU A 213 -21.89 8.78 13.37
CA LEU A 213 -22.97 8.66 12.41
C LEU A 213 -23.39 7.20 12.20
N ARG A 214 -24.70 6.99 12.02
CA ARG A 214 -25.23 5.66 11.72
C ARG A 214 -25.16 5.35 10.23
N CYS A 215 -24.36 4.35 9.86
CA CYS A 215 -24.29 3.83 8.50
C CYS A 215 -25.49 2.91 8.22
N ARG A 216 -26.11 3.03 7.03
CA ARG A 216 -27.35 2.35 6.68
C ARG A 216 -27.24 1.65 5.32
N VAL A 217 -27.98 0.57 5.16
CA VAL A 217 -28.14 -0.13 3.87
C VAL A 217 -29.47 0.30 3.26
N PRO A 218 -29.48 0.99 2.11
CA PRO A 218 -30.72 1.40 1.47
C PRO A 218 -31.45 0.20 0.85
N GLU A 219 -32.78 0.14 1.04
CA GLU A 219 -33.67 -0.75 0.31
C GLU A 219 -34.12 -0.13 -1.00
N LEU A 220 -34.34 1.20 -0.99
CA LEU A 220 -34.64 1.99 -2.17
C LEU A 220 -33.54 3.03 -2.36
N PHE A 221 -32.98 3.08 -3.57
CA PHE A 221 -32.02 4.10 -4.00
C PHE A 221 -32.71 5.36 -4.60
N GLU A 222 -34.04 5.39 -4.57
CA GLU A 222 -34.87 6.48 -5.08
C GLU A 222 -35.67 7.10 -3.95
N TRP A 223 -36.00 8.39 -4.10
CA TRP A 223 -36.82 9.11 -3.14
C TRP A 223 -38.29 8.62 -3.16
N PRO A 224 -38.95 8.45 -2.01
CA PRO A 224 -38.39 8.54 -0.65
C PRO A 224 -37.56 7.30 -0.28
N PHE A 225 -36.36 7.53 0.27
CA PHE A 225 -35.47 6.45 0.67
C PHE A 225 -36.12 5.58 1.75
N ARG A 226 -35.87 4.27 1.67
CA ARG A 226 -36.13 3.29 2.72
C ARG A 226 -34.84 2.59 3.06
N PHE A 227 -34.67 2.27 4.33
CA PHE A 227 -33.48 1.62 4.86
C PHE A 227 -33.83 0.30 5.51
N ASN A 228 -32.98 -0.71 5.32
CA ASN A 228 -33.08 -1.97 6.00
C ASN A 228 -32.57 -1.80 7.44
N GLU A 229 -33.48 -1.77 8.41
CA GLU A 229 -33.15 -1.57 9.83
C GLU A 229 -32.50 -2.80 10.46
N GLN A 230 -32.69 -4.00 9.90
CA GLN A 230 -32.13 -5.26 10.38
C GLN A 230 -30.73 -5.53 9.81
N LYS A 231 -30.47 -5.09 8.57
CA LYS A 231 -29.20 -5.30 7.90
C LYS A 231 -28.32 -4.07 8.05
N ARG A 232 -27.20 -4.24 8.76
CA ARG A 232 -26.19 -3.18 8.91
C ARG A 232 -24.97 -3.51 8.05
N PRO A 233 -24.30 -2.51 7.45
CA PRO A 233 -23.04 -2.74 6.80
C PRO A 233 -21.98 -3.07 7.85
N PRO A 234 -21.00 -3.96 7.57
CA PRO A 234 -19.82 -4.10 8.40
C PRO A 234 -19.00 -2.81 8.31
N VAL A 235 -18.68 -2.22 9.46
CA VAL A 235 -17.99 -0.94 9.57
C VAL A 235 -16.65 -1.15 10.24
N ILE A 236 -15.57 -0.62 9.66
CA ILE A 236 -14.21 -0.75 10.18
C ILE A 236 -13.77 0.61 10.73
N VAL A 237 -13.29 0.66 11.97
CA VAL A 237 -12.63 1.87 12.51
C VAL A 237 -11.26 2.00 11.83
N VAL A 238 -11.04 3.10 11.13
CA VAL A 238 -9.77 3.38 10.41
C VAL A 238 -8.98 4.51 11.04
N SER A 239 -9.61 5.32 11.92
CA SER A 239 -8.95 6.34 12.73
C SER A 239 -9.76 6.61 14.00
N GLY A 240 -9.07 6.92 15.11
CA GLY A 240 -9.70 7.27 16.36
C GLY A 240 -10.55 6.14 16.96
N GLN A 241 -11.75 6.47 17.42
CA GLN A 241 -12.66 5.54 18.07
C GLN A 241 -13.95 5.32 17.28
N GLY A 242 -14.54 4.13 17.43
CA GLY A 242 -15.83 3.78 16.84
C GLY A 242 -16.96 3.84 17.85
N ASP A 243 -18.19 3.93 17.35
CA ASP A 243 -19.41 3.92 18.15
C ASP A 243 -20.22 2.63 17.89
N HIS A 244 -20.17 1.69 18.85
CA HIS A 244 -20.86 0.40 18.78
C HIS A 244 -22.38 0.53 18.85
N ASP A 245 -22.91 1.61 19.43
CA ASP A 245 -24.35 1.85 19.51
C ASP A 245 -24.90 2.29 18.15
N LYS A 246 -24.07 2.92 17.34
CA LYS A 246 -24.43 3.40 16.00
C LYS A 246 -24.23 2.34 14.92
N ASN A 247 -23.12 1.60 14.96
CA ASN A 247 -22.67 0.77 13.87
C ASN A 247 -22.28 -0.64 14.30
N GLU A 248 -22.39 -1.61 13.39
CA GLU A 248 -21.80 -2.93 13.53
C GLU A 248 -20.31 -2.84 13.25
N LEU A 249 -19.50 -2.63 14.29
CA LEU A 249 -18.05 -2.56 14.15
C LEU A 249 -17.48 -3.95 13.94
N VAL A 250 -16.67 -4.11 12.90
CA VAL A 250 -15.94 -5.33 12.60
C VAL A 250 -14.44 -5.07 12.65
N ALA A 251 -13.68 -6.11 12.98
CA ALA A 251 -12.22 -6.04 12.87
C ALA A 251 -11.80 -5.85 11.42
N ALA A 252 -10.66 -5.21 11.20
CA ALA A 252 -9.99 -5.22 9.91
C ALA A 252 -9.79 -6.67 9.44
N PRO A 253 -9.84 -6.95 8.12
CA PRO A 253 -9.66 -8.29 7.61
C PRO A 253 -8.30 -8.83 8.06
N ASN A 254 -8.31 -10.07 8.55
CA ASN A 254 -7.11 -10.71 9.04
C ASN A 254 -6.21 -11.10 7.86
N LEU A 255 -5.02 -10.53 7.81
CA LEU A 255 -4.02 -10.89 6.80
C LEU A 255 -3.56 -12.35 6.90
N ARG A 256 -3.77 -13.02 8.05
CA ARG A 256 -3.54 -14.45 8.23
C ARG A 256 -4.44 -15.37 7.38
N GLU A 257 -5.49 -14.86 6.76
CA GLU A 257 -6.24 -15.61 5.73
C GLU A 257 -5.46 -15.71 4.40
N ALA A 258 -4.36 -14.96 4.25
CA ALA A 258 -3.38 -15.18 3.20
C ALA A 258 -2.67 -16.54 3.41
N ASN A 259 -2.13 -17.11 2.34
CA ASN A 259 -1.46 -18.42 2.41
C ASN A 259 -0.27 -18.41 3.39
N PRO A 260 -0.10 -19.47 4.21
CA PRO A 260 1.09 -19.61 5.02
C PRO A 260 2.32 -19.65 4.11
N LEU A 261 3.36 -18.91 4.47
CA LEU A 261 4.62 -18.93 3.72
C LEU A 261 5.38 -20.22 4.00
N GLY A 262 5.79 -20.89 2.93
CA GLY A 262 6.81 -21.91 2.96
C GLY A 262 8.18 -21.35 2.62
N THR A 263 9.20 -22.22 2.58
CA THR A 263 10.51 -21.83 2.06
C THR A 263 10.41 -21.42 0.60
N CYS A 264 10.79 -20.18 0.30
CA CYS A 264 10.72 -19.58 -1.03
C CYS A 264 12.12 -19.25 -1.55
N VAL A 265 12.33 -19.46 -2.84
CA VAL A 265 13.56 -19.06 -3.55
C VAL A 265 13.16 -18.30 -4.80
N HIS A 266 13.60 -17.07 -4.93
CA HIS A 266 13.26 -16.22 -6.08
C HIS A 266 14.51 -15.64 -6.72
N TYR A 267 14.84 -16.13 -7.93
CA TYR A 267 15.96 -15.62 -8.73
C TYR A 267 15.59 -14.29 -9.37
N ILE A 268 16.48 -13.30 -9.29
CA ILE A 268 16.34 -12.00 -9.92
C ILE A 268 17.12 -12.04 -11.22
N ASP A 269 16.42 -12.04 -12.37
CA ASP A 269 17.10 -12.01 -13.66
C ASP A 269 17.92 -10.72 -13.84
N PRO A 270 19.25 -10.81 -13.88
CA PRO A 270 20.12 -9.64 -14.03
C PRO A 270 19.95 -8.93 -15.38
N ASN A 271 19.31 -9.56 -16.36
CA ASN A 271 19.04 -9.00 -17.68
C ASN A 271 17.62 -8.43 -17.80
N SER A 272 16.78 -8.57 -16.76
CA SER A 272 15.41 -8.04 -16.78
C SER A 272 15.43 -6.52 -17.05
N ARG A 273 14.51 -6.06 -17.90
CA ARG A 273 14.33 -4.65 -18.26
C ARG A 273 12.85 -4.30 -18.19
N CYS A 274 12.58 -3.03 -17.99
CA CYS A 274 11.21 -2.54 -18.09
C CYS A 274 10.69 -2.70 -19.52
N PRO A 275 9.38 -2.98 -19.69
CA PRO A 275 8.73 -2.89 -21.00
C PRO A 275 8.92 -1.50 -21.64
N ASP A 276 8.89 -1.44 -22.98
CA ASP A 276 9.00 -0.19 -23.70
C ASP A 276 7.99 0.86 -23.21
N GLY A 277 8.47 2.07 -23.01
CA GLY A 277 7.65 3.18 -22.49
C GLY A 277 7.44 3.19 -20.98
N THR A 278 8.01 2.23 -20.24
CA THR A 278 7.97 2.22 -18.76
C THR A 278 9.36 2.39 -18.17
N SER A 279 9.44 3.05 -17.02
CA SER A 279 10.71 3.30 -16.32
C SER A 279 10.86 2.53 -15.01
N PHE A 280 9.81 1.81 -14.60
CA PHE A 280 9.74 1.04 -13.37
C PHE A 280 8.92 -0.23 -13.56
N MET A 281 9.43 -1.37 -13.08
CA MET A 281 8.76 -2.66 -13.17
C MET A 281 8.92 -3.42 -11.85
N PRO A 282 7.89 -3.47 -11.01
CA PRO A 282 7.86 -4.36 -9.85
C PRO A 282 7.52 -5.80 -10.29
N VAL A 283 8.19 -6.77 -9.67
CA VAL A 283 7.95 -8.21 -9.88
C VAL A 283 7.70 -8.86 -8.52
N HIS A 284 6.51 -9.38 -8.33
CA HIS A 284 6.13 -10.06 -7.10
C HIS A 284 6.91 -11.37 -6.95
N CYS A 285 7.46 -11.61 -5.76
CA CYS A 285 8.19 -12.82 -5.41
C CYS A 285 7.34 -13.77 -4.57
N PHE A 286 6.89 -13.32 -3.41
CA PHE A 286 6.03 -14.08 -2.49
C PHE A 286 5.30 -13.16 -1.53
N GLN A 287 4.19 -13.67 -0.98
CA GLN A 287 3.34 -12.96 -0.02
C GLN A 287 2.62 -13.97 0.85
N GLY A 288 2.50 -13.70 2.15
CA GLY A 288 1.77 -14.54 3.07
C GLY A 288 2.03 -14.17 4.53
N TYR A 289 1.83 -15.15 5.44
CA TYR A 289 2.10 -15.00 6.86
C TYR A 289 2.99 -16.14 7.37
N THR A 290 3.56 -15.93 8.56
CA THR A 290 4.30 -16.93 9.33
C THR A 290 3.83 -16.90 10.78
N ASP A 291 4.43 -17.71 11.63
CA ASP A 291 4.19 -17.63 13.07
C ASP A 291 4.75 -16.34 13.70
N ASN A 292 5.72 -15.71 13.04
CA ASN A 292 6.39 -14.49 13.53
C ASN A 292 5.77 -13.19 12.98
N VAL A 293 5.23 -13.20 11.77
CA VAL A 293 4.63 -12.03 11.12
C VAL A 293 3.26 -12.36 10.54
N ASP A 294 2.29 -11.47 10.77
CA ASP A 294 0.93 -11.65 10.28
C ASP A 294 0.80 -11.34 8.78
N TYR A 295 1.71 -10.54 8.25
CA TYR A 295 1.84 -10.25 6.83
C TYR A 295 3.30 -9.99 6.47
N LEU A 296 3.76 -10.64 5.41
CA LEU A 296 5.06 -10.40 4.81
C LEU A 296 4.95 -10.55 3.30
N GLU A 297 5.46 -9.59 2.57
CA GLU A 297 5.59 -9.64 1.12
C GLU A 297 7.02 -9.35 0.68
N CYS A 298 7.40 -9.93 -0.45
CA CYS A 298 8.63 -9.63 -1.14
C CYS A 298 8.34 -9.34 -2.61
N HIS A 299 8.95 -8.30 -3.12
CA HIS A 299 9.09 -8.12 -4.56
C HIS A 299 10.49 -7.60 -4.89
N TYR A 300 10.95 -7.85 -6.11
CA TYR A 300 12.05 -7.08 -6.66
C TYR A 300 11.55 -6.12 -7.73
N SER A 301 12.33 -5.08 -7.98
CA SER A 301 11.98 -4.07 -8.97
C SER A 301 13.15 -3.75 -9.88
N VAL A 302 12.83 -3.44 -11.12
CA VAL A 302 13.77 -2.90 -12.10
C VAL A 302 13.46 -1.42 -12.27
N LEU A 303 14.47 -0.58 -12.10
CA LEU A 303 14.37 0.87 -12.21
C LEU A 303 15.33 1.38 -13.28
N MET A 304 14.80 1.97 -14.35
CA MET A 304 15.57 2.46 -15.48
C MET A 304 16.38 3.71 -15.11
N PRO A 305 17.45 4.04 -15.88
CA PRO A 305 18.24 5.24 -15.66
C PRO A 305 17.42 6.52 -15.52
N GLY A 306 17.74 7.35 -14.51
CA GLY A 306 17.08 8.62 -14.22
C GLY A 306 15.70 8.50 -13.57
N ALA A 307 15.20 7.29 -13.34
CA ALA A 307 13.86 7.07 -12.80
C ALA A 307 13.81 6.99 -11.27
N SER A 308 12.63 7.26 -10.75
CA SER A 308 12.19 6.95 -9.36
C SER A 308 10.79 6.35 -9.46
N PRO A 309 10.44 5.33 -8.65
CA PRO A 309 9.13 4.70 -8.73
C PRO A 309 7.99 5.67 -8.36
N HIS A 310 8.25 6.57 -7.42
CA HIS A 310 7.32 7.57 -6.88
C HIS A 310 8.08 8.65 -6.11
N LEU A 311 7.40 9.73 -5.73
CA LEU A 311 7.91 10.65 -4.71
C LEU A 311 8.06 9.94 -3.36
N PRO A 312 8.85 10.49 -2.41
CA PRO A 312 8.91 9.94 -1.06
C PRO A 312 7.51 9.71 -0.51
N HIS A 313 7.19 8.47 -0.13
CA HIS A 313 5.92 8.05 0.43
C HIS A 313 6.15 7.34 1.76
N LYS A 314 5.09 7.15 2.55
CA LYS A 314 5.10 6.41 3.80
C LYS A 314 3.99 5.35 3.78
N HIS A 315 4.15 4.31 4.57
CA HIS A 315 3.14 3.25 4.78
C HIS A 315 3.20 2.73 6.21
N VAL A 316 2.22 1.93 6.59
CA VAL A 316 2.14 1.34 7.95
C VAL A 316 3.14 0.22 8.16
N ASP A 317 3.56 -0.45 7.07
CA ASP A 317 4.47 -1.58 7.13
C ASP A 317 5.88 -1.12 7.47
N GLU A 318 6.64 -2.02 8.08
CA GLU A 318 8.11 -1.92 8.11
C GLU A 318 8.67 -2.43 6.79
N GLU A 319 9.82 -1.91 6.38
CA GLU A 319 10.43 -2.27 5.10
C GLU A 319 11.94 -2.44 5.22
N ILE A 320 12.45 -3.47 4.56
CA ILE A 320 13.87 -3.61 4.19
C ILE A 320 13.98 -3.54 2.68
N LEU A 321 14.82 -2.64 2.20
CA LEU A 321 15.17 -2.50 0.80
C LEU A 321 16.65 -2.86 0.61
N VAL A 322 16.98 -3.73 -0.34
CA VAL A 322 18.34 -4.16 -0.66
C VAL A 322 18.62 -3.92 -2.15
N VAL A 323 19.66 -3.16 -2.47
CA VAL A 323 20.12 -2.98 -3.84
C VAL A 323 20.88 -4.22 -4.29
N MET A 324 20.31 -4.97 -5.22
CA MET A 324 20.83 -6.26 -5.70
C MET A 324 21.82 -6.09 -6.87
N SER A 325 21.63 -5.08 -7.70
CA SER A 325 22.56 -4.76 -8.79
C SER A 325 22.44 -3.29 -9.23
N GLY A 326 23.52 -2.72 -9.76
CA GLY A 326 23.59 -1.32 -10.16
C GLY A 326 23.91 -0.37 -9.01
N ALA A 327 23.65 0.92 -9.22
CA ALA A 327 23.89 1.97 -8.23
C ALA A 327 22.69 2.92 -8.18
N ALA A 328 22.17 3.13 -6.98
CA ALA A 328 21.01 3.97 -6.70
C ALA A 328 21.32 5.03 -5.64
N GLU A 329 20.36 5.88 -5.38
CA GLU A 329 20.28 6.72 -4.18
C GLU A 329 19.04 6.33 -3.38
N LEU A 330 19.22 6.06 -2.09
CA LEU A 330 18.12 5.94 -1.13
C LEU A 330 17.82 7.31 -0.55
N VAL A 331 16.55 7.69 -0.55
CA VAL A 331 16.08 9.02 -0.15
C VAL A 331 15.17 8.89 1.06
N ILE A 332 15.50 9.59 2.14
CA ILE A 332 14.65 9.75 3.31
C ILE A 332 14.19 11.19 3.37
N ALA A 333 12.91 11.37 3.58
CA ALA A 333 12.27 12.66 3.60
C ALA A 333 11.35 12.82 4.82
N ASN A 334 10.97 14.06 5.14
CA ASN A 334 9.97 14.37 6.16
C ASN A 334 8.57 14.56 5.53
N SER A 335 8.53 14.70 4.21
CA SER A 335 7.29 14.81 3.42
C SER A 335 7.55 14.41 1.97
N PRO A 336 6.51 14.21 1.15
CA PRO A 336 6.67 13.89 -0.28
C PRO A 336 7.49 14.92 -1.07
N ARG A 337 7.54 16.17 -0.60
CA ARG A 337 8.26 17.28 -1.24
C ARG A 337 9.21 17.97 -0.25
N ASP A 338 9.89 17.18 0.55
CA ASP A 338 10.92 17.70 1.46
C ASP A 338 11.99 18.44 0.66
N PRO A 339 12.27 19.74 0.93
CA PRO A 339 13.28 20.48 0.20
C PRO A 339 14.70 20.05 0.54
N ASN A 340 14.89 19.33 1.65
CA ASN A 340 16.19 18.90 2.15
C ASN A 340 16.16 17.41 2.58
N PRO A 341 15.84 16.48 1.67
CA PRO A 341 15.83 15.06 2.01
C PRO A 341 17.26 14.57 2.29
N ARG A 342 17.36 13.59 3.17
CA ARG A 342 18.63 12.87 3.36
C ARG A 342 18.80 11.88 2.21
N ILE A 343 19.92 11.98 1.49
CA ILE A 343 20.26 11.16 0.33
C ILE A 343 21.47 10.31 0.66
N MET A 344 21.39 9.01 0.39
CA MET A 344 22.47 8.05 0.61
C MET A 344 22.79 7.33 -0.69
N PRO A 345 24.06 7.44 -1.19
CA PRO A 345 24.52 6.58 -2.28
C PRO A 345 24.40 5.11 -1.91
N ALA A 346 23.83 4.32 -2.81
CA ALA A 346 23.51 2.92 -2.59
C ALA A 346 23.88 2.06 -3.81
N PRO A 347 25.16 1.70 -3.98
CA PRO A 347 25.57 0.67 -4.93
C PRO A 347 25.06 -0.71 -4.48
N ALA A 348 25.18 -1.72 -5.37
CA ALA A 348 24.81 -3.11 -5.06
C ALA A 348 25.42 -3.56 -3.71
N GLY A 349 24.65 -4.26 -2.90
CA GLY A 349 25.00 -4.65 -1.54
C GLY A 349 24.71 -3.59 -0.47
N SER A 350 24.17 -2.42 -0.86
CA SER A 350 23.62 -1.47 0.12
C SER A 350 22.18 -1.83 0.49
N ALA A 351 21.78 -1.49 1.72
CA ALA A 351 20.40 -1.70 2.17
C ALA A 351 19.91 -0.57 3.07
N ALA A 352 18.59 -0.49 3.26
CA ALA A 352 17.96 0.33 4.27
C ALA A 352 16.86 -0.43 4.98
N TYR A 353 16.70 -0.13 6.27
CA TYR A 353 15.51 -0.46 7.04
C TYR A 353 14.73 0.83 7.30
N TYR A 354 13.41 0.78 7.02
CA TYR A 354 12.47 1.86 7.26
C TYR A 354 11.42 1.42 8.28
N PRO A 355 11.29 2.13 9.41
CA PRO A 355 10.18 1.92 10.34
C PRO A 355 8.87 2.42 9.72
N PRO A 356 7.69 2.07 10.30
CA PRO A 356 6.40 2.58 9.88
C PRO A 356 6.39 4.11 9.76
N PHE A 357 5.65 4.61 8.76
CA PHE A 357 5.44 6.05 8.52
C PHE A 357 6.69 6.88 8.16
N GLN A 358 7.83 6.25 7.86
CA GLN A 358 8.99 6.94 7.34
C GLN A 358 8.80 7.28 5.85
N HIS A 359 8.82 8.56 5.47
CA HIS A 359 8.83 8.93 4.05
C HIS A 359 10.15 8.54 3.41
N HIS A 360 10.09 7.74 2.35
CA HIS A 360 11.27 7.25 1.63
C HIS A 360 10.97 6.98 0.16
N THR A 361 12.02 6.91 -0.64
CA THR A 361 12.01 6.44 -2.03
C THR A 361 13.41 6.02 -2.46
N ILE A 362 13.53 5.49 -3.68
CA ILE A 362 14.78 5.15 -4.35
C ILE A 362 14.87 5.87 -5.69
N ARG A 363 16.06 6.27 -6.10
CA ARG A 363 16.33 6.87 -7.41
C ARG A 363 17.47 6.15 -8.10
N ASN A 364 17.32 5.91 -9.38
CA ASN A 364 18.42 5.45 -10.21
C ASN A 364 19.14 6.66 -10.82
N VAL A 365 20.32 6.96 -10.32
CA VAL A 365 21.16 8.06 -10.82
C VAL A 365 22.28 7.57 -11.74
N SER A 366 22.30 6.27 -12.04
CA SER A 366 23.30 5.65 -12.92
C SER A 366 22.81 5.58 -14.37
N SER A 367 23.71 5.19 -15.28
CA SER A 367 23.41 4.95 -16.70
C SER A 367 22.85 3.56 -16.99
N GLU A 368 22.83 2.66 -16.00
CA GLU A 368 22.36 1.28 -16.12
C GLU A 368 21.13 1.03 -15.27
N PRO A 369 20.28 0.03 -15.61
CA PRO A 369 19.16 -0.35 -14.77
C PRO A 369 19.60 -0.80 -13.39
N VAL A 370 18.92 -0.32 -12.36
CA VAL A 370 19.07 -0.77 -10.97
C VAL A 370 18.04 -1.85 -10.68
N ARG A 371 18.45 -2.89 -9.97
CA ARG A 371 17.56 -3.91 -9.42
C ARG A 371 17.67 -3.90 -7.90
N TYR A 372 16.55 -3.77 -7.25
CA TYR A 372 16.48 -3.85 -5.80
C TYR A 372 15.36 -4.79 -5.38
N ALA A 373 15.56 -5.49 -4.29
CA ALA A 373 14.55 -6.32 -3.66
C ALA A 373 14.04 -5.64 -2.40
N MET A 374 12.78 -5.85 -2.06
CA MET A 374 12.12 -5.24 -0.93
C MET A 374 11.31 -6.28 -0.18
N LEU A 375 11.44 -6.30 1.14
CA LEU A 375 10.57 -7.00 2.08
C LEU A 375 9.77 -5.98 2.86
N ARG A 376 8.45 -6.17 2.92
CA ARG A 376 7.56 -5.42 3.81
C ARG A 376 6.80 -6.37 4.70
N TRP A 377 6.62 -5.97 5.94
CA TRP A 377 5.86 -6.78 6.91
C TRP A 377 5.11 -5.91 7.90
N LYS A 378 4.09 -6.50 8.48
CA LYS A 378 3.34 -5.95 9.61
C LYS A 378 2.76 -7.05 10.50
N SER A 379 2.54 -6.70 11.74
CA SER A 379 1.88 -7.47 12.79
C SER A 379 1.22 -6.51 13.78
N PRO A 380 0.51 -6.99 14.80
CA PRO A 380 0.11 -6.13 15.90
C PRO A 380 1.30 -5.41 16.51
N ALA A 381 1.14 -4.12 16.78
CA ALA A 381 2.21 -3.29 17.31
C ALA A 381 2.74 -3.83 18.66
N ILE A 382 4.06 -3.82 18.81
CA ILE A 382 4.74 -4.25 20.02
C ILE A 382 5.05 -3.03 20.87
N SER A 383 4.73 -3.11 22.18
CA SER A 383 5.12 -2.09 23.13
C SER A 383 6.59 -2.26 23.49
N ALA A 384 7.41 -1.30 23.12
CA ALA A 384 8.82 -1.22 23.52
C ALA A 384 9.15 0.20 23.91
N GLU A 385 10.11 0.36 24.83
CA GLU A 385 10.56 1.67 25.28
C GLU A 385 11.19 2.49 24.14
N LYS A 386 11.84 1.81 23.19
CA LYS A 386 12.44 2.43 22.01
C LYS A 386 12.48 1.42 20.86
N HIS A 387 11.91 1.78 19.72
CA HIS A 387 12.00 1.00 18.49
C HIS A 387 13.20 1.40 17.64
N LEU A 388 13.64 0.48 16.78
CA LEU A 388 14.70 0.75 15.80
C LEU A 388 14.33 1.96 14.92
N PRO A 389 15.20 2.97 14.81
CA PRO A 389 15.04 4.03 13.83
C PRO A 389 15.49 3.54 12.45
N THR A 390 15.27 4.36 11.41
CA THR A 390 15.83 4.10 10.07
C THR A 390 17.32 3.77 10.13
N ARG A 391 17.72 2.72 9.42
CA ARG A 391 19.11 2.26 9.33
C ARG A 391 19.56 2.16 7.89
N PHE A 392 20.83 2.46 7.65
CA PHE A 392 21.50 2.23 6.38
C PHE A 392 22.64 1.25 6.54
N VAL A 393 22.76 0.35 5.55
CA VAL A 393 23.87 -0.57 5.41
C VAL A 393 24.61 -0.20 4.13
N ARG A 394 25.88 0.13 4.26
CA ARG A 394 26.75 0.43 3.11
C ARG A 394 27.30 -0.86 2.52
N SER A 395 27.70 -0.80 1.26
CA SER A 395 28.17 -1.97 0.50
C SER A 395 29.63 -2.37 0.76
N GLU A 396 30.37 -1.63 1.59
CA GLU A 396 31.80 -1.87 1.84
C GLU A 396 32.09 -3.28 2.38
N TRP A 397 31.12 -3.89 3.04
CA TRP A 397 31.20 -5.28 3.49
C TRP A 397 31.44 -6.29 2.37
N LEU A 398 31.03 -5.98 1.13
CA LEU A 398 31.29 -6.82 -0.04
C LEU A 398 32.77 -6.90 -0.38
N GLN A 399 33.55 -5.87 -0.08
CA GLN A 399 34.97 -5.76 -0.41
C GLN A 399 35.87 -6.52 0.57
N ALA A 400 35.38 -6.80 1.78
CA ALA A 400 36.19 -7.48 2.76
C ALA A 400 36.40 -8.96 2.42
N GLU A 401 37.64 -9.42 2.52
CA GLU A 401 37.96 -10.83 2.29
C GLU A 401 37.68 -11.66 3.55
N PRO A 402 37.03 -12.84 3.41
CA PRO A 402 36.74 -13.68 4.55
C PRO A 402 38.04 -14.29 5.12
N ARG A 403 38.28 -14.07 6.40
CA ARG A 403 39.43 -14.66 7.13
C ARG A 403 39.15 -16.07 7.66
N ARG A 404 37.88 -16.52 7.57
CA ARG A 404 37.39 -17.84 8.02
C ARG A 404 36.50 -18.43 6.93
N PRO A 405 36.26 -19.77 6.90
CA PRO A 405 35.35 -20.39 5.93
C PRO A 405 33.95 -19.78 5.92
N VAL A 406 33.47 -19.36 7.08
CA VAL A 406 32.24 -18.56 7.24
C VAL A 406 32.59 -17.34 8.10
N ALA A 407 32.37 -16.16 7.57
CA ALA A 407 32.57 -14.89 8.29
C ALA A 407 31.25 -14.14 8.33
N MET A 408 30.72 -13.92 9.54
CA MET A 408 29.49 -13.19 9.80
C MET A 408 29.85 -11.85 10.47
N HIS A 409 29.10 -10.81 10.11
CA HIS A 409 29.24 -9.47 10.73
C HIS A 409 27.85 -8.89 10.98
N ALA A 410 27.53 -8.62 12.25
CA ALA A 410 26.28 -8.02 12.65
C ALA A 410 26.17 -6.58 12.12
N LEU A 411 25.00 -6.20 11.65
CA LEU A 411 24.68 -4.86 11.16
C LEU A 411 23.99 -4.02 12.24
N PHE A 412 22.86 -4.50 12.69
CA PHE A 412 22.09 -3.94 13.81
C PHE A 412 21.05 -4.95 14.29
N GLU A 413 20.58 -4.73 15.52
CA GLU A 413 19.46 -5.49 16.07
C GLU A 413 18.67 -4.63 17.06
N GLY A 414 17.46 -5.03 17.36
CA GLY A 414 16.59 -4.43 18.37
C GLY A 414 15.11 -4.62 18.11
N PRO A 415 14.28 -4.19 19.05
CA PRO A 415 12.84 -4.22 18.87
C PRO A 415 12.43 -3.26 17.76
N SER A 416 11.53 -3.71 16.92
CA SER A 416 10.90 -2.91 15.87
C SER A 416 9.44 -2.60 16.22
N ALA A 417 8.68 -1.95 15.36
CA ALA A 417 7.27 -1.69 15.65
C ALA A 417 6.44 -2.97 15.73
N PHE A 418 6.83 -4.03 15.01
CA PHE A 418 6.06 -5.28 14.90
C PHE A 418 6.81 -6.53 15.36
N LEU A 419 8.11 -6.42 15.65
CA LEU A 419 8.95 -7.54 16.05
C LEU A 419 9.59 -7.28 17.40
N GLY A 420 9.62 -8.28 18.28
CA GLY A 420 10.39 -8.24 19.52
C GLY A 420 11.87 -8.00 19.26
N LYS A 421 12.40 -8.58 18.16
CA LYS A 421 13.74 -8.30 17.65
C LYS A 421 13.77 -8.43 16.12
N LEU A 422 14.26 -7.43 15.44
CA LEU A 422 14.77 -7.51 14.07
C LEU A 422 16.30 -7.57 14.17
N HIS A 423 16.91 -8.65 13.64
CA HIS A 423 18.36 -8.80 13.57
C HIS A 423 18.82 -8.80 12.12
N GLY A 424 19.86 -8.04 11.81
CA GLY A 424 20.47 -8.00 10.49
C GLY A 424 21.95 -8.28 10.55
N HIS A 425 22.45 -9.14 9.65
CA HIS A 425 23.88 -9.39 9.49
C HIS A 425 24.25 -9.64 8.02
N VAL A 426 25.53 -9.52 7.73
CA VAL A 426 26.11 -9.91 6.45
C VAL A 426 27.00 -11.13 6.64
N THR A 427 26.96 -12.03 5.68
CA THR A 427 27.75 -13.27 5.71
C THR A 427 28.53 -13.46 4.42
N ARG A 428 29.75 -13.93 4.58
CA ARG A 428 30.65 -14.32 3.50
C ARG A 428 31.10 -15.74 3.74
N ILE A 429 30.92 -16.58 2.72
CA ILE A 429 31.34 -18.00 2.77
C ILE A 429 32.36 -18.23 1.67
N THR A 430 33.55 -18.74 2.06
CA THR A 430 34.56 -19.14 1.08
C THR A 430 34.13 -20.41 0.36
N PRO A 431 34.70 -20.72 -0.84
CA PRO A 431 34.47 -21.99 -1.49
C PRO A 431 34.65 -23.19 -0.53
N ALA A 432 33.72 -24.13 -0.56
CA ALA A 432 33.62 -25.28 0.35
C ALA A 432 33.29 -24.94 1.83
N GLY A 433 33.13 -23.66 2.21
CA GLY A 433 32.58 -23.28 3.50
C GLY A 433 31.06 -23.52 3.55
N GLY A 434 30.53 -23.60 4.77
CA GLY A 434 29.10 -23.78 5.00
C GLY A 434 28.79 -24.18 6.44
N TYR A 435 27.53 -24.46 6.69
CA TYR A 435 27.05 -24.94 7.99
C TYR A 435 26.04 -26.09 7.81
N ALA A 436 25.94 -26.92 8.86
CA ALA A 436 25.09 -28.09 8.87
C ALA A 436 23.61 -27.73 8.93
N ALA A 437 22.75 -28.67 8.51
CA ALA A 437 21.32 -28.52 8.56
C ALA A 437 20.81 -28.30 10.00
N HIS A 438 19.98 -27.26 10.19
CA HIS A 438 19.36 -26.86 11.45
C HIS A 438 17.99 -26.25 11.22
N ARG A 439 17.34 -25.82 12.29
CA ARG A 439 16.04 -25.11 12.29
C ARG A 439 16.15 -23.92 13.22
N ASP A 440 15.68 -22.78 12.77
CA ASP A 440 15.60 -21.58 13.59
C ASP A 440 14.21 -21.41 14.20
N GLU A 441 14.11 -20.76 15.34
CA GLU A 441 12.84 -20.37 15.98
C GLU A 441 12.26 -19.07 15.39
N HIS A 442 13.00 -18.43 14.49
CA HIS A 442 12.66 -17.18 13.81
C HIS A 442 12.64 -17.37 12.29
N ASP A 443 11.97 -16.47 11.59
CA ASP A 443 12.00 -16.47 10.14
C ASP A 443 13.31 -15.83 9.64
N VAL A 444 13.81 -16.33 8.52
CA VAL A 444 15.07 -15.87 7.92
C VAL A 444 14.83 -15.45 6.48
N SER A 445 15.29 -14.25 6.12
CA SER A 445 15.39 -13.82 4.74
C SER A 445 16.84 -13.62 4.33
N ILE A 446 17.22 -14.16 3.18
CA ILE A 446 18.59 -14.12 2.66
C ILE A 446 18.58 -13.42 1.31
N PHE A 447 19.41 -12.39 1.17
CA PHE A 447 19.65 -11.68 -0.08
C PHE A 447 21.05 -12.03 -0.58
N LEU A 448 21.12 -13.00 -1.48
CA LEU A 448 22.38 -13.41 -2.11
C LEU A 448 22.78 -12.40 -3.17
N VAL A 449 23.83 -11.63 -2.90
CA VAL A 449 24.32 -10.53 -3.77
C VAL A 449 25.42 -11.01 -4.71
N GLU A 450 26.33 -11.85 -4.24
CA GLU A 450 27.44 -12.39 -5.01
C GLU A 450 27.64 -13.89 -4.77
N GLY A 451 28.11 -14.60 -5.79
CA GLY A 451 28.51 -16.00 -5.71
C GLY A 451 27.36 -16.98 -5.83
N GLU A 452 27.62 -18.20 -5.35
CA GLU A 452 26.71 -19.34 -5.47
C GLU A 452 26.69 -20.14 -4.17
N ILE A 453 25.49 -20.52 -3.75
CA ILE A 453 25.26 -21.35 -2.57
C ILE A 453 24.41 -22.58 -2.92
N ALA A 454 24.43 -23.60 -2.08
CA ALA A 454 23.43 -24.66 -2.08
C ALA A 454 22.70 -24.65 -0.74
N ILE A 455 21.37 -24.76 -0.78
CA ILE A 455 20.48 -24.93 0.37
C ILE A 455 19.74 -26.25 0.18
N LEU A 456 19.88 -27.19 1.11
CA LEU A 456 19.35 -28.55 1.01
C LEU A 456 19.64 -29.22 -0.36
N GLY A 457 20.87 -29.05 -0.84
CA GLY A 457 21.33 -29.58 -2.12
C GLY A 457 20.86 -28.82 -3.37
N LYS A 458 20.00 -27.83 -3.26
CA LYS A 458 19.58 -26.98 -4.40
C LYS A 458 20.57 -25.83 -4.61
N ARG A 459 21.12 -25.75 -5.82
CA ARG A 459 22.03 -24.67 -6.22
C ARG A 459 21.26 -23.37 -6.43
N ILE A 460 21.76 -22.29 -5.86
CA ILE A 460 21.21 -20.95 -5.91
C ILE A 460 22.32 -19.99 -6.32
N VAL A 461 22.07 -19.14 -7.32
CA VAL A 461 23.04 -18.22 -7.92
C VAL A 461 22.59 -16.78 -7.65
N ALA A 462 23.52 -15.89 -7.35
CA ALA A 462 23.23 -14.45 -7.19
C ALA A 462 22.81 -13.79 -8.54
N PRO A 463 21.92 -12.79 -8.54
CA PRO A 463 21.18 -12.29 -7.39
C PRO A 463 19.90 -13.10 -7.10
N THR A 464 19.69 -13.47 -5.86
CA THR A 464 18.53 -14.28 -5.43
C THR A 464 18.05 -13.85 -4.04
N VAL A 465 16.74 -13.89 -3.81
CA VAL A 465 16.11 -13.77 -2.49
C VAL A 465 15.65 -15.17 -2.06
N VAL A 466 15.98 -15.53 -0.82
CA VAL A 466 15.50 -16.76 -0.16
C VAL A 466 14.76 -16.37 1.10
N PHE A 467 13.63 -17.02 1.37
CA PHE A 467 12.89 -16.88 2.61
C PHE A 467 12.67 -18.27 3.22
N ILE A 468 12.94 -18.38 4.51
CA ILE A 468 12.85 -19.63 5.28
C ILE A 468 12.05 -19.33 6.55
N PRO A 469 10.79 -19.83 6.65
CA PRO A 469 10.01 -19.69 7.87
C PRO A 469 10.63 -20.43 9.06
N ALA A 470 10.33 -19.96 10.26
CA ALA A 470 10.69 -20.63 11.51
C ALA A 470 10.35 -22.13 11.49
N GLY A 471 11.21 -22.94 12.05
CA GLY A 471 11.04 -24.39 12.10
C GLY A 471 11.36 -25.14 10.80
N HIS A 472 11.63 -24.46 9.69
CA HIS A 472 12.00 -25.11 8.44
C HIS A 472 13.48 -25.52 8.45
N LEU A 473 13.74 -26.81 8.11
CA LEU A 473 15.10 -27.32 8.02
C LEU A 473 15.85 -26.66 6.87
N HIS A 474 17.07 -26.19 7.13
CA HIS A 474 17.95 -25.66 6.09
C HIS A 474 19.42 -25.84 6.46
N ASP A 475 20.26 -25.92 5.45
CA ASP A 475 21.71 -25.88 5.51
C ASP A 475 22.22 -24.81 4.53
N MET A 476 23.51 -24.57 4.52
CA MET A 476 24.11 -23.74 3.49
C MET A 476 25.55 -24.15 3.19
N LYS A 477 25.89 -24.18 1.89
CA LYS A 477 27.25 -24.41 1.43
C LYS A 477 27.57 -23.51 0.25
N ALA A 478 28.76 -22.92 0.21
CA ALA A 478 29.24 -22.29 -1.00
C ALA A 478 29.64 -23.35 -2.01
N VAL A 479 29.10 -23.25 -3.23
CA VAL A 479 29.34 -24.26 -4.31
C VAL A 479 30.02 -23.65 -5.53
N GLY A 480 30.20 -22.35 -5.59
CA GLY A 480 30.92 -21.64 -6.63
C GLY A 480 32.43 -21.62 -6.40
N ALA A 481 33.19 -21.21 -7.42
CA ALA A 481 34.63 -21.00 -7.32
C ALA A 481 35.02 -19.71 -6.57
N GLN A 482 34.08 -18.79 -6.42
CA GLN A 482 34.24 -17.52 -5.70
C GLN A 482 33.47 -17.56 -4.38
N PRO A 483 33.86 -16.75 -3.38
CA PRO A 483 33.09 -16.61 -2.15
C PRO A 483 31.65 -16.19 -2.42
N ALA A 484 30.69 -16.73 -1.68
CA ALA A 484 29.33 -16.26 -1.66
C ALA A 484 29.17 -15.14 -0.61
N LYS A 485 28.45 -14.07 -0.96
CA LYS A 485 28.21 -12.90 -0.11
C LYS A 485 26.73 -12.59 -0.08
N TYR A 486 26.15 -12.53 1.11
CA TYR A 486 24.72 -12.30 1.29
C TYR A 486 24.40 -11.54 2.57
N MET A 487 23.24 -10.86 2.58
CA MET A 487 22.62 -10.30 3.78
C MET A 487 21.60 -11.27 4.33
N VAL A 488 21.46 -11.26 5.64
CA VAL A 488 20.44 -12.02 6.37
C VAL A 488 19.64 -11.07 7.24
N TRP A 489 18.32 -11.28 7.26
CA TRP A 489 17.40 -10.61 8.15
C TRP A 489 16.58 -11.65 8.90
N GLU A 490 16.56 -11.55 10.22
CA GLU A 490 15.88 -12.47 11.12
C GLU A 490 14.71 -11.76 11.80
N PHE A 491 13.54 -12.39 11.75
CA PHE A 491 12.28 -11.84 12.23
C PHE A 491 11.83 -12.59 13.48
N HIS A 492 12.02 -12.00 14.65
CA HIS A 492 11.67 -12.58 15.95
C HIS A 492 10.42 -11.92 16.52
N ARG A 493 9.34 -12.66 16.72
CA ARG A 493 8.11 -12.13 17.30
C ARG A 493 8.25 -11.80 18.78
N THR A 494 9.00 -12.63 19.52
CA THR A 494 9.33 -12.43 20.93
C THR A 494 10.83 -12.25 21.08
N GLU A 495 11.30 -11.51 22.12
CA GLU A 495 12.72 -11.55 22.43
C GLU A 495 13.14 -13.02 22.68
N PRO A 496 14.25 -13.49 22.10
CA PRO A 496 14.75 -14.83 22.40
C PRO A 496 14.99 -14.92 23.91
N THR A 497 14.39 -15.91 24.55
CA THR A 497 14.81 -16.29 25.89
C THR A 497 16.27 -16.72 25.79
N HIS A 498 17.16 -16.10 26.53
CA HIS A 498 18.64 -16.22 26.47
C HIS A 498 19.24 -17.64 26.61
N ALA A 499 18.53 -18.70 26.23
CA ALA A 499 18.89 -20.08 26.56
C ALA A 499 19.58 -20.90 25.48
N HIS A 500 19.57 -20.54 24.19
CA HIS A 500 20.12 -21.43 23.15
C HIS A 500 20.87 -20.82 21.95
N ASP A 501 21.16 -19.51 21.90
CA ASP A 501 21.96 -18.92 20.83
C ASP A 501 23.49 -18.95 21.12
N GLN A 502 23.98 -20.08 21.66
CA GLN A 502 25.41 -20.32 21.72
C GLN A 502 25.93 -21.02 20.46
N ILE A 503 25.88 -20.35 19.32
CA ILE A 503 27.02 -20.46 18.41
C ILE A 503 28.07 -19.50 18.99
N SER A 504 29.05 -20.03 19.71
CA SER A 504 30.14 -19.27 20.30
C SER A 504 30.95 -18.56 19.22
N VAL A 505 30.54 -17.36 18.88
CA VAL A 505 31.37 -16.38 18.19
C VAL A 505 31.98 -15.52 19.29
N SER A 506 33.27 -15.74 19.58
CA SER A 506 34.04 -14.86 20.46
C SER A 506 33.90 -13.42 19.94
N ALA A 507 33.20 -12.59 20.72
CA ALA A 507 33.11 -11.16 20.48
C ALA A 507 34.55 -10.56 20.48
N GLN A 508 34.98 -10.05 19.34
CA GLN A 508 35.99 -9.02 19.27
C GLN A 508 35.27 -7.69 19.08
N GLU A 509 35.69 -6.70 19.87
CA GLU A 509 35.14 -5.35 19.92
C GLU A 509 34.92 -4.74 18.53
N PRO A 510 33.89 -3.93 18.33
CA PRO A 510 33.55 -3.36 17.03
C PRO A 510 34.59 -2.30 16.65
N ASP A 511 35.25 -2.47 15.52
CA ASP A 511 35.96 -1.38 14.85
C ASP A 511 34.96 -0.27 14.48
N GLU A 512 35.21 0.94 14.96
CA GLU A 512 34.39 2.16 14.89
C GLU A 512 34.07 2.67 13.45
N ILE A 513 34.29 1.90 12.41
CA ILE A 513 34.22 2.38 11.00
C ILE A 513 32.82 2.27 10.37
N LEU A 514 31.83 1.58 10.99
CA LEU A 514 30.51 1.38 10.35
C LEU A 514 29.33 2.04 11.08
N ALA A 515 29.56 2.82 12.12
CA ALA A 515 28.52 3.49 12.89
C ALA A 515 28.60 5.02 12.77
N GLN A 516 28.43 5.58 11.59
CA GLN A 516 28.08 7.01 11.40
C GLN A 516 27.09 7.18 10.26
#